data_5ac3a265a9f9f2e4649d0e2ace243bb9
#
_entry.id   5ac3a265a9f9f2e4649d0e2ace243bb9
#
_cell.length_a   1.000
_cell.length_b   1.000
_cell.length_c   1.000
_cell.angle_alpha   90.00
_cell.angle_beta   90.00
_cell.angle_gamma   90.00
#
_symmetry.space_group_name_H-M   'P 1'
#
loop_
_entity.id
_entity.type
_entity.pdbx_description
1 polymer ?
#
loop_
_entity_poly.entity_id
_entity_poly.type
_entity_poly.pdbx_seq_one_letter_code
_entity_poly.pdbx_strand_id
1 'polypeptide(L)'
;ANRGVVPPQEGFLRFLRDITLKYNSLLIFDEVITGFRLSIGGAQKYYNVKPDLTTLGKIVGGGMPLAVYGGKKEVMQCVAPLGSVYQAGTLSGNPVAVSAGIETLKILEENEAEIYTRLEKISLQLENAMQESGMNVNRVGSIMTVFFTNEKVKDYDTAKTADTARFAEYFRHMQDNGIYTAPSQFEAMFVSFAHTDEDIDKTINAIK
;
A
#
# COMPACT_ATOMS: atom_id res chain seq x y z
N ALA A 1 4.40 4.72 -2.32
CA ALA A 1 5.01 3.63 -3.06
C ALA A 1 5.90 4.11 -4.21
N ASN A 2 5.73 5.32 -4.71
CA ASN A 2 6.54 5.87 -5.81
C ASN A 2 7.91 6.41 -5.35
N ARG A 3 8.30 6.16 -4.13
CA ARG A 3 9.60 6.49 -3.51
C ARG A 3 10.13 5.32 -2.68
N GLY A 4 9.61 4.15 -2.95
CA GLY A 4 9.72 3.00 -2.09
C GLY A 4 8.79 3.12 -0.86
N VAL A 5 8.90 2.15 0.03
CA VAL A 5 8.17 2.13 1.29
C VAL A 5 8.93 2.94 2.33
N VAL A 6 8.37 4.08 2.70
CA VAL A 6 8.89 4.93 3.80
C VAL A 6 7.80 5.02 4.86
N PRO A 7 7.86 4.17 5.90
CA PRO A 7 6.87 4.19 6.97
C PRO A 7 6.86 5.53 7.70
N PRO A 8 5.69 6.01 8.15
CA PRO A 8 5.65 7.20 8.99
C PRO A 8 6.43 6.96 10.29
N GLN A 9 7.20 7.96 10.70
CA GLN A 9 7.87 7.90 11.99
C GLN A 9 6.85 7.86 13.13
N GLU A 10 7.25 7.31 14.27
CA GLU A 10 6.40 7.24 15.45
C GLU A 10 5.84 8.62 15.82
N GLY A 11 4.55 8.66 16.10
CA GLY A 11 3.84 9.90 16.45
C GLY A 11 3.48 10.82 15.28
N PHE A 12 4.06 10.64 14.07
CA PHE A 12 3.85 11.57 12.95
C PHE A 12 2.38 11.66 12.52
N LEU A 13 1.71 10.53 12.33
CA LEU A 13 0.29 10.53 11.91
C LEU A 13 -0.62 11.11 13.02
N ARG A 14 -0.29 10.86 14.29
CA ARG A 14 -0.99 11.45 15.41
C ARG A 14 -0.80 12.97 15.45
N PHE A 15 0.43 13.42 15.26
CA PHE A 15 0.73 14.87 15.12
C PHE A 15 -0.09 15.52 14.00
N LEU A 16 -0.19 14.88 12.83
CA LEU A 16 -1.01 15.38 11.71
C LEU A 16 -2.49 15.48 12.11
N ARG A 17 -3.02 14.50 12.84
CA ARG A 17 -4.40 14.56 13.32
C ARG A 17 -4.60 15.72 14.31
N ASP A 18 -3.70 15.86 15.27
CA ASP A 18 -3.82 16.87 16.30
C ASP A 18 -3.65 18.31 15.73
N ILE A 19 -2.69 18.50 14.83
CA ILE A 19 -2.47 19.81 14.21
C ILE A 19 -3.62 20.21 13.29
N THR A 20 -4.18 19.29 12.52
CA THR A 20 -5.33 19.57 11.65
C THR A 20 -6.58 19.92 12.47
N LEU A 21 -6.81 19.24 13.60
CA LEU A 21 -7.88 19.61 14.53
C LEU A 21 -7.65 21.01 15.12
N LYS A 22 -6.43 21.30 15.55
CA LYS A 22 -6.08 22.62 16.14
C LYS A 22 -6.37 23.79 15.20
N TYR A 23 -6.11 23.59 13.90
CA TYR A 23 -6.28 24.63 12.89
C TYR A 23 -7.57 24.50 12.08
N ASN A 24 -8.52 23.67 12.52
CA ASN A 24 -9.79 23.42 11.84
C ASN A 24 -9.60 23.06 10.35
N SER A 25 -8.56 22.28 10.07
CA SER A 25 -8.25 21.79 8.72
C SER A 25 -8.68 20.33 8.58
N LEU A 26 -8.96 19.89 7.35
CA LEU A 26 -9.29 18.51 7.08
C LEU A 26 -8.02 17.67 6.95
N LEU A 27 -8.03 16.49 7.55
CA LEU A 27 -7.03 15.45 7.33
C LEU A 27 -7.56 14.47 6.28
N ILE A 28 -6.86 14.33 5.17
CA ILE A 28 -7.19 13.41 4.10
C ILE A 28 -6.16 12.30 4.07
N PHE A 29 -6.62 11.04 4.12
CA PHE A 29 -5.76 9.88 3.87
C PHE A 29 -5.94 9.42 2.42
N ASP A 30 -4.85 9.47 1.66
CA ASP A 30 -4.76 8.78 0.37
C ASP A 30 -4.46 7.30 0.64
N GLU A 31 -5.52 6.51 0.64
CA GLU A 31 -5.46 5.06 0.81
C GLU A 31 -5.62 4.30 -0.51
N VAL A 32 -5.27 4.93 -1.63
CA VAL A 32 -5.31 4.26 -2.95
C VAL A 32 -4.43 3.01 -2.99
N ILE A 33 -3.36 2.96 -2.20
CA ILE A 33 -2.49 1.79 -2.06
C ILE A 33 -2.76 1.03 -0.77
N THR A 34 -2.88 1.74 0.34
CA THR A 34 -2.95 1.15 1.68
C THR A 34 -4.34 0.63 2.06
N GLY A 35 -5.39 1.16 1.44
CA GLY A 35 -6.76 0.70 1.65
C GLY A 35 -6.93 -0.77 1.27
N PHE A 36 -7.48 -1.56 2.18
CA PHE A 36 -7.64 -3.02 2.05
C PHE A 36 -6.32 -3.80 1.88
N ARG A 37 -5.17 -3.11 1.87
CA ARG A 37 -3.85 -3.73 1.73
C ARG A 37 -3.19 -4.02 3.08
N LEU A 38 -3.18 -3.06 4.00
CA LEU A 38 -2.58 -3.22 5.32
C LEU A 38 -3.52 -3.92 6.31
N SER A 39 -4.79 -3.67 6.16
CA SER A 39 -5.91 -4.29 6.88
C SER A 39 -7.19 -4.01 6.11
N ILE A 40 -8.31 -4.61 6.49
CA ILE A 40 -9.61 -4.28 5.91
C ILE A 40 -9.99 -2.80 6.09
N GLY A 41 -9.50 -2.17 7.14
CA GLY A 41 -9.68 -0.73 7.39
C GLY A 41 -8.52 0.15 6.92
N GLY A 42 -7.59 -0.38 6.10
CA GLY A 42 -6.46 0.37 5.56
C GLY A 42 -5.45 0.87 6.60
N ALA A 43 -4.70 1.90 6.23
CA ALA A 43 -3.71 2.52 7.11
C ALA A 43 -4.35 3.21 8.33
N GLN A 44 -5.55 3.76 8.18
CA GLN A 44 -6.25 4.41 9.30
C GLN A 44 -6.54 3.42 10.45
N LYS A 45 -6.94 2.17 10.14
CA LYS A 45 -7.10 1.10 11.13
C LYS A 45 -5.73 0.63 11.65
N TYR A 46 -4.78 0.42 10.76
CA TYR A 46 -3.45 -0.08 11.07
C TYR A 46 -2.68 0.84 12.04
N TYR A 47 -2.73 2.16 11.83
CA TYR A 47 -2.07 3.16 12.66
C TYR A 47 -2.98 3.80 13.72
N ASN A 48 -4.23 3.38 13.79
CA ASN A 48 -5.24 3.94 14.72
C ASN A 48 -5.36 5.47 14.65
N VAL A 49 -5.44 6.01 13.43
CA VAL A 49 -5.63 7.45 13.17
C VAL A 49 -6.78 7.64 12.20
N LYS A 50 -7.84 8.30 12.64
CA LYS A 50 -9.04 8.53 11.82
C LYS A 50 -8.93 9.85 11.04
N PRO A 51 -8.90 9.82 9.70
CA PRO A 51 -8.94 11.01 8.86
C PRO A 51 -10.36 11.60 8.80
N ASP A 52 -10.49 12.77 8.17
CA ASP A 52 -11.76 13.39 7.85
C ASP A 52 -12.30 12.90 6.50
N LEU A 53 -11.40 12.66 5.55
CA LEU A 53 -11.67 12.09 4.23
C LEU A 53 -10.67 10.99 3.90
N THR A 54 -11.12 10.03 3.11
CA THR A 54 -10.31 8.93 2.58
C THR A 54 -10.53 8.79 1.09
N THR A 55 -9.46 8.59 0.32
CA THR A 55 -9.52 8.19 -1.08
C THR A 55 -9.09 6.74 -1.23
N LEU A 56 -9.79 5.97 -2.07
CA LEU A 56 -9.56 4.54 -2.29
C LEU A 56 -9.45 4.25 -3.79
N GLY A 57 -8.70 3.25 -4.15
CA GLY A 57 -8.53 2.76 -5.52
C GLY A 57 -7.95 1.34 -5.51
N LYS A 58 -7.43 0.89 -6.63
CA LYS A 58 -6.75 -0.40 -6.77
C LYS A 58 -7.59 -1.58 -6.23
N ILE A 59 -7.28 -2.10 -5.03
CA ILE A 59 -7.96 -3.28 -4.45
C ILE A 59 -9.48 -3.09 -4.39
N VAL A 60 -9.97 -1.88 -4.08
CA VAL A 60 -11.42 -1.61 -4.02
C VAL A 60 -12.15 -1.94 -5.32
N GLY A 61 -11.46 -1.93 -6.44
CA GLY A 61 -12.03 -2.23 -7.76
C GLY A 61 -12.00 -3.70 -8.16
N GLY A 62 -11.34 -4.57 -7.38
CA GLY A 62 -11.23 -5.99 -7.72
C GLY A 62 -10.60 -6.24 -9.11
N GLY A 63 -9.60 -5.43 -9.48
CA GLY A 63 -8.96 -5.45 -10.80
C GLY A 63 -9.62 -4.56 -11.86
N MET A 64 -10.81 -4.00 -11.58
CA MET A 64 -11.51 -3.09 -12.47
C MET A 64 -11.21 -1.62 -12.12
N PRO A 65 -11.40 -0.67 -13.07
CA PRO A 65 -11.15 0.76 -12.85
C PRO A 65 -12.24 1.37 -11.95
N LEU A 66 -12.05 1.27 -10.63
CA LEU A 66 -12.91 1.86 -9.61
C LEU A 66 -12.06 2.73 -8.68
N ALA A 67 -12.55 3.92 -8.39
CA ALA A 67 -12.05 4.79 -7.35
C ALA A 67 -13.20 5.26 -6.46
N VAL A 68 -12.91 5.49 -5.19
CA VAL A 68 -13.89 5.91 -4.18
C VAL A 68 -13.27 7.00 -3.33
N TYR A 69 -14.08 7.99 -2.95
CA TYR A 69 -13.75 8.91 -1.89
C TYR A 69 -14.94 9.04 -0.93
N GLY A 70 -14.64 9.29 0.32
CA GLY A 70 -15.67 9.42 1.35
C GLY A 70 -15.09 9.94 2.67
N GLY A 71 -15.97 10.20 3.62
CA GLY A 71 -15.56 10.68 4.94
C GLY A 71 -16.69 11.31 5.72
N LYS A 72 -16.37 12.37 6.47
CA LYS A 72 -17.34 13.07 7.31
C LYS A 72 -18.56 13.54 6.52
N LYS A 73 -19.74 13.29 7.06
CA LYS A 73 -21.03 13.59 6.41
C LYS A 73 -21.13 15.06 6.01
N GLU A 74 -20.75 15.95 6.90
CA GLU A 74 -20.82 17.41 6.66
C GLU A 74 -19.90 17.86 5.50
N VAL A 75 -18.79 17.18 5.27
CA VAL A 75 -17.91 17.45 4.14
C VAL A 75 -18.50 16.84 2.86
N MET A 76 -18.97 15.61 2.93
CA MET A 76 -19.57 14.93 1.76
C MET A 76 -20.86 15.59 1.28
N GLN A 77 -21.61 16.27 2.15
CA GLN A 77 -22.80 17.05 1.77
C GLN A 77 -22.48 18.29 0.92
N CYS A 78 -21.23 18.70 0.80
CA CYS A 78 -20.82 19.74 -0.13
C CYS A 78 -20.87 19.29 -1.61
N VAL A 79 -20.92 17.99 -1.86
CA VAL A 79 -20.95 17.43 -3.22
C VAL A 79 -22.37 17.46 -3.78
N ALA A 80 -22.50 17.80 -5.05
CA ALA A 80 -23.78 17.81 -5.76
C ALA A 80 -24.47 16.42 -5.71
N PRO A 81 -25.81 16.34 -5.63
CA PRO A 81 -26.77 17.45 -5.71
C PRO A 81 -27.05 18.16 -4.37
N LEU A 82 -26.48 17.69 -3.25
CA LEU A 82 -26.72 18.29 -1.93
C LEU A 82 -25.99 19.62 -1.76
N GLY A 83 -24.80 19.75 -2.32
CA GLY A 83 -23.99 20.95 -2.29
C GLY A 83 -23.60 21.45 -3.69
N SER A 84 -22.71 22.43 -3.73
CA SER A 84 -22.29 23.10 -4.96
C SER A 84 -21.05 22.48 -5.63
N VAL A 85 -20.38 21.52 -4.98
CA VAL A 85 -19.18 20.89 -5.53
C VAL A 85 -19.58 19.90 -6.61
N TYR A 86 -19.29 20.24 -7.86
CA TYR A 86 -19.56 19.36 -9.00
C TYR A 86 -18.56 18.20 -9.05
N GLN A 87 -19.07 16.99 -9.25
CA GLN A 87 -18.29 15.80 -9.49
C GLN A 87 -18.96 14.98 -10.58
N ALA A 88 -18.19 14.60 -11.60
CA ALA A 88 -18.65 13.72 -12.67
C ALA A 88 -17.47 12.91 -13.23
N GLY A 89 -17.77 11.74 -13.75
CA GLY A 89 -16.81 10.87 -14.43
C GLY A 89 -17.56 9.87 -15.29
N THR A 90 -17.14 9.70 -16.52
CA THR A 90 -17.81 8.80 -17.49
C THR A 90 -17.96 7.38 -16.98
N LEU A 91 -16.96 6.89 -16.23
CA LEU A 91 -16.95 5.54 -15.65
C LEU A 91 -17.45 5.49 -14.20
N SER A 92 -17.87 6.62 -13.63
CA SER A 92 -18.38 6.65 -12.26
C SER A 92 -19.62 5.76 -12.13
N GLY A 93 -19.59 4.84 -11.15
CA GLY A 93 -20.69 3.90 -10.93
C GLY A 93 -20.84 2.84 -12.02
N ASN A 94 -19.80 2.59 -12.83
CA ASN A 94 -19.83 1.52 -13.82
C ASN A 94 -20.22 0.19 -13.15
N PRO A 95 -21.31 -0.47 -13.61
CA PRO A 95 -21.87 -1.63 -12.90
C PRO A 95 -20.90 -2.82 -12.84
N VAL A 96 -20.05 -3.03 -13.84
CA VAL A 96 -19.07 -4.12 -13.83
C VAL A 96 -17.99 -3.85 -12.79
N ALA A 97 -17.44 -2.64 -12.75
CA ALA A 97 -16.42 -2.27 -11.78
C ALA A 97 -16.96 -2.26 -10.34
N VAL A 98 -18.19 -1.77 -10.15
CA VAL A 98 -18.84 -1.78 -8.83
C VAL A 98 -19.12 -3.21 -8.36
N SER A 99 -19.62 -4.09 -9.24
CA SER A 99 -19.87 -5.49 -8.89
C SER A 99 -18.59 -6.23 -8.52
N ALA A 100 -17.51 -6.04 -9.30
CA ALA A 100 -16.20 -6.62 -8.98
C ALA A 100 -15.68 -6.11 -7.62
N GLY A 101 -15.82 -4.82 -7.35
CA GLY A 101 -15.46 -4.22 -6.06
C GLY A 101 -16.26 -4.79 -4.90
N ILE A 102 -17.57 -4.92 -5.03
CA ILE A 102 -18.44 -5.50 -4.01
C ILE A 102 -18.01 -6.94 -3.68
N GLU A 103 -17.81 -7.78 -4.69
CA GLU A 103 -17.39 -9.18 -4.46
C GLU A 103 -15.99 -9.26 -3.83
N THR A 104 -15.06 -8.41 -4.25
CA THR A 104 -13.74 -8.34 -3.62
C THR A 104 -13.84 -7.96 -2.14
N LEU A 105 -14.65 -6.97 -1.80
CA LEU A 105 -14.82 -6.53 -0.41
C LEU A 105 -15.51 -7.60 0.45
N LYS A 106 -16.50 -8.32 -0.08
CA LYS A 106 -17.12 -9.45 0.61
C LYS A 106 -16.10 -10.55 0.94
N ILE A 107 -15.27 -10.94 -0.05
CA ILE A 107 -14.22 -11.96 0.16
C ILE A 107 -13.25 -11.51 1.27
N LEU A 108 -12.85 -10.22 1.25
CA LEU A 108 -11.95 -9.68 2.27
C LEU A 108 -12.59 -9.65 3.66
N GLU A 109 -13.88 -9.31 3.76
CA GLU A 109 -14.62 -9.26 5.02
C GLU A 109 -14.82 -10.65 5.60
N GLU A 110 -15.24 -11.61 4.78
CA GLU A 110 -15.51 -12.99 5.18
C GLU A 110 -14.24 -13.73 5.60
N ASN A 111 -13.08 -13.36 5.06
CA ASN A 111 -11.81 -14.05 5.29
C ASN A 111 -10.73 -13.14 5.90
N GLU A 112 -11.11 -12.06 6.60
CA GLU A 112 -10.18 -11.03 7.11
C GLU A 112 -9.00 -11.64 7.87
N ALA A 113 -9.29 -12.49 8.86
CA ALA A 113 -8.26 -13.06 9.72
C ALA A 113 -7.28 -13.95 8.96
N GLU A 114 -7.77 -14.81 8.08
CA GLU A 114 -6.95 -15.72 7.28
C GLU A 114 -6.04 -14.93 6.34
N ILE A 115 -6.62 -14.02 5.56
CA ILE A 115 -5.90 -13.26 4.53
C ILE A 115 -4.78 -12.43 5.14
N TYR A 116 -5.06 -11.60 6.15
CA TYR A 116 -4.03 -10.72 6.70
C TYR A 116 -3.00 -11.46 7.55
N THR A 117 -3.38 -12.55 8.23
CA THR A 117 -2.41 -13.41 8.93
C THR A 117 -1.45 -14.09 7.96
N ARG A 118 -1.96 -14.63 6.85
CA ARG A 118 -1.11 -15.22 5.82
C ARG A 118 -0.21 -14.18 5.16
N LEU A 119 -0.75 -13.03 4.78
CA LEU A 119 0.03 -11.95 4.18
C LEU A 119 1.17 -11.49 5.08
N GLU A 120 0.92 -11.32 6.37
CA GLU A 120 1.96 -10.97 7.34
C GLU A 120 3.03 -12.06 7.42
N LYS A 121 2.62 -13.33 7.54
CA LYS A 121 3.54 -14.47 7.62
C LYS A 121 4.49 -14.53 6.42
N ILE A 122 3.96 -14.56 5.21
CA ILE A 122 4.79 -14.72 4.00
C ILE A 122 5.61 -13.47 3.68
N SER A 123 5.11 -12.29 4.02
CA SER A 123 5.86 -11.04 3.88
C SER A 123 7.05 -10.98 4.85
N LEU A 124 6.88 -11.46 6.08
CA LEU A 124 7.95 -11.56 7.07
C LEU A 124 9.03 -12.57 6.63
N GLN A 125 8.64 -13.69 6.03
CA GLN A 125 9.59 -14.67 5.48
C GLN A 125 10.48 -14.05 4.40
N LEU A 126 9.90 -13.28 3.48
CA LEU A 126 10.64 -12.57 2.43
C LEU A 126 11.55 -11.48 3.02
N GLU A 127 11.04 -10.68 3.96
CA GLU A 127 11.83 -9.66 4.64
C GLU A 127 13.06 -10.26 5.33
N ASN A 128 12.88 -11.34 6.08
CA ASN A 128 13.97 -12.03 6.76
C ASN A 128 15.03 -12.54 5.77
N ALA A 129 14.60 -13.19 4.68
CA ALA A 129 15.54 -13.70 3.66
C ALA A 129 16.36 -12.57 3.01
N MET A 130 15.69 -11.43 2.71
CA MET A 130 16.37 -10.25 2.18
C MET A 130 17.38 -9.66 3.17
N GLN A 131 17.01 -9.56 4.45
CA GLN A 131 17.89 -9.04 5.50
C GLN A 131 19.07 -9.98 5.77
N GLU A 132 18.85 -11.30 5.79
CA GLU A 132 19.92 -12.32 5.91
C GLU A 132 20.91 -12.24 4.74
N SER A 133 20.46 -11.84 3.55
CA SER A 133 21.30 -11.58 2.38
C SER A 133 21.94 -10.17 2.40
N GLY A 134 21.85 -9.44 3.51
CA GLY A 134 22.47 -8.13 3.69
C GLY A 134 21.74 -6.98 3.01
N MET A 135 20.48 -7.16 2.62
CA MET A 135 19.69 -6.12 1.97
C MET A 135 19.01 -5.21 3.01
N ASN A 136 18.93 -3.93 2.71
CA ASN A 136 18.21 -2.94 3.52
C ASN A 136 16.73 -2.90 3.08
N VAL A 137 15.83 -3.37 3.94
CA VAL A 137 14.40 -3.54 3.61
C VAL A 137 13.54 -2.68 4.51
N ASN A 138 12.63 -1.91 3.92
CA ASN A 138 11.51 -1.34 4.64
C ASN A 138 10.24 -2.11 4.29
N ARG A 139 9.47 -2.51 5.30
CA ARG A 139 8.20 -3.21 5.15
C ARG A 139 7.10 -2.61 6.03
N VAL A 140 5.87 -2.59 5.52
CA VAL A 140 4.64 -2.35 6.28
C VAL A 140 3.59 -3.34 5.79
N GLY A 141 3.21 -4.29 6.63
CA GLY A 141 2.30 -5.38 6.23
C GLY A 141 2.84 -6.13 5.01
N SER A 142 2.06 -6.20 3.94
CA SER A 142 2.40 -6.89 2.69
C SER A 142 3.03 -5.96 1.62
N ILE A 143 3.52 -4.80 2.03
CA ILE A 143 4.21 -3.84 1.15
C ILE A 143 5.66 -3.72 1.59
N MET A 144 6.61 -3.88 0.68
CA MET A 144 8.04 -3.76 1.02
C MET A 144 8.85 -3.14 -0.12
N THR A 145 10.01 -2.60 0.23
CA THR A 145 11.03 -2.14 -0.73
C THR A 145 12.40 -2.51 -0.23
N VAL A 146 13.22 -3.06 -1.11
CA VAL A 146 14.65 -3.23 -0.90
C VAL A 146 15.35 -1.96 -1.34
N PHE A 147 16.15 -1.37 -0.46
CA PHE A 147 16.96 -0.19 -0.77
C PHE A 147 18.44 -0.56 -0.82
N PHE A 148 19.08 -0.30 -1.95
CA PHE A 148 20.52 -0.54 -2.13
C PHE A 148 21.35 0.62 -1.58
N THR A 149 21.24 0.83 -0.27
CA THR A 149 21.99 1.84 0.50
C THR A 149 22.32 1.32 1.89
N ASN A 150 23.36 1.86 2.50
CA ASN A 150 23.72 1.58 3.89
C ASN A 150 22.97 2.50 4.88
N GLU A 151 22.29 3.53 4.38
CA GLU A 151 21.50 4.46 5.19
C GLU A 151 20.20 3.84 5.66
N LYS A 152 19.79 4.14 6.90
CA LYS A 152 18.44 3.80 7.35
C LYS A 152 17.43 4.70 6.60
N VAL A 153 16.66 4.12 5.71
CA VAL A 153 15.68 4.86 4.90
C VAL A 153 14.45 5.22 5.75
N LYS A 154 14.30 6.51 6.03
CA LYS A 154 13.23 7.08 6.87
C LYS A 154 12.51 8.27 6.23
N ASP A 155 13.03 8.78 5.13
CA ASP A 155 12.53 9.93 4.38
C ASP A 155 12.99 9.87 2.92
N TYR A 156 12.61 10.88 2.14
CA TYR A 156 12.98 10.95 0.73
C TYR A 156 14.49 11.15 0.52
N ASP A 157 15.15 11.91 1.37
CA ASP A 157 16.58 12.21 1.20
C ASP A 157 17.42 10.94 1.43
N THR A 158 17.09 10.17 2.44
CA THR A 158 17.73 8.86 2.67
C THR A 158 17.36 7.82 1.60
N ALA A 159 16.13 7.85 1.07
CA ALA A 159 15.75 6.96 -0.04
C ALA A 159 16.57 7.24 -1.32
N LYS A 160 16.88 8.50 -1.60
CA LYS A 160 17.69 8.90 -2.77
C LYS A 160 19.14 8.42 -2.73
N THR A 161 19.65 8.02 -1.59
CA THR A 161 21.02 7.47 -1.47
C THR A 161 21.13 6.05 -2.06
N ALA A 162 20.02 5.45 -2.46
CA ALA A 162 20.00 4.11 -3.04
C ALA A 162 20.72 4.06 -4.40
N ASP A 163 21.60 3.06 -4.53
CA ASP A 163 22.35 2.77 -5.75
C ASP A 163 21.45 2.09 -6.79
N THR A 164 21.03 2.87 -7.78
CA THR A 164 20.15 2.39 -8.85
C THR A 164 20.82 1.42 -9.82
N ALA A 165 22.16 1.42 -9.92
CA ALA A 165 22.89 0.45 -10.73
C ALA A 165 22.88 -0.93 -10.06
N ARG A 166 23.14 -1.01 -8.76
CA ARG A 166 22.98 -2.26 -7.99
C ARG A 166 21.54 -2.78 -8.01
N PHE A 167 20.57 -1.88 -7.94
CA PHE A 167 19.16 -2.28 -8.11
C PHE A 167 18.91 -2.91 -9.48
N ALA A 168 19.47 -2.33 -10.55
CA ALA A 168 19.29 -2.87 -11.90
C ALA A 168 19.94 -4.27 -12.06
N GLU A 169 21.05 -4.54 -11.36
CA GLU A 169 21.67 -5.88 -11.31
C GLU A 169 20.76 -6.86 -10.57
N TYR A 170 20.26 -6.48 -9.38
CA TYR A 170 19.29 -7.27 -8.63
C TYR A 170 18.03 -7.56 -9.44
N PHE A 171 17.47 -6.56 -10.11
CA PHE A 171 16.27 -6.73 -10.94
C PHE A 171 16.50 -7.78 -12.04
N ARG A 172 17.62 -7.70 -12.76
CA ARG A 172 17.96 -8.68 -13.80
C ARG A 172 18.16 -10.08 -13.22
N HIS A 173 18.89 -10.18 -12.10
CA HIS A 173 19.10 -11.44 -11.42
C HIS A 173 17.76 -12.10 -11.01
N MET A 174 16.84 -11.34 -10.41
CA MET A 174 15.52 -11.85 -10.06
C MET A 174 14.74 -12.29 -11.30
N GLN A 175 14.81 -11.51 -12.38
CA GLN A 175 14.13 -11.84 -13.66
C GLN A 175 14.70 -13.12 -14.28
N ASP A 176 16.00 -13.31 -14.28
CA ASP A 176 16.67 -14.51 -14.80
C ASP A 176 16.27 -15.78 -13.99
N ASN A 177 15.92 -15.61 -12.73
CA ASN A 177 15.36 -16.68 -11.87
C ASN A 177 13.82 -16.80 -11.97
N GLY A 178 13.20 -16.06 -12.89
CA GLY A 178 11.76 -16.12 -13.15
C GLY A 178 10.93 -15.40 -12.09
N ILE A 179 11.50 -14.42 -11.37
CA ILE A 179 10.82 -13.53 -10.43
C ILE A 179 10.75 -12.14 -11.03
N TYR A 180 9.53 -11.70 -11.36
CA TYR A 180 9.30 -10.36 -11.88
C TYR A 180 9.02 -9.40 -10.73
N THR A 181 9.96 -8.48 -10.48
CA THR A 181 9.81 -7.39 -9.51
C THR A 181 9.51 -6.07 -10.23
N ALA A 182 9.22 -5.01 -9.48
CA ALA A 182 9.05 -3.69 -10.08
C ALA A 182 10.37 -3.21 -10.73
N PRO A 183 10.34 -2.63 -11.95
CA PRO A 183 11.56 -2.24 -12.68
C PRO A 183 12.16 -0.90 -12.22
N SER A 184 11.86 -0.47 -11.01
CA SER A 184 12.36 0.78 -10.43
C SER A 184 12.69 0.60 -8.96
N GLN A 185 13.87 1.10 -8.56
CA GLN A 185 14.32 1.15 -7.17
C GLN A 185 13.30 1.81 -6.24
N PHE A 186 12.53 2.75 -6.76
CA PHE A 186 11.62 3.58 -5.97
C PHE A 186 10.17 3.07 -5.99
N GLU A 187 9.95 1.89 -6.55
CA GLU A 187 8.65 1.22 -6.47
C GLU A 187 8.60 0.23 -5.31
N ALA A 188 7.40 0.05 -4.76
CA ALA A 188 7.14 -0.96 -3.75
C ALA A 188 6.80 -2.31 -4.39
N MET A 189 7.23 -3.38 -3.74
CA MET A 189 6.77 -4.74 -4.00
C MET A 189 5.54 -5.04 -3.15
N PHE A 190 4.62 -5.82 -3.70
CA PHE A 190 3.36 -6.18 -3.06
C PHE A 190 3.24 -7.69 -3.00
N VAL A 191 3.16 -8.21 -1.78
CA VAL A 191 2.85 -9.62 -1.58
C VAL A 191 1.34 -9.82 -1.65
N SER A 192 0.90 -10.80 -2.43
CA SER A 192 -0.51 -11.12 -2.66
C SER A 192 -0.90 -12.41 -1.93
N PHE A 193 -2.15 -12.49 -1.52
CA PHE A 193 -2.74 -13.73 -0.98
C PHE A 193 -2.77 -14.87 -2.02
N ALA A 194 -2.70 -14.53 -3.31
CA ALA A 194 -2.61 -15.50 -4.40
C ALA A 194 -1.22 -16.15 -4.55
N HIS A 195 -0.16 -15.61 -3.93
CA HIS A 195 1.14 -16.26 -3.94
C HIS A 195 1.08 -17.56 -3.14
N THR A 196 1.55 -18.65 -3.76
CA THR A 196 1.71 -19.94 -3.10
C THR A 196 2.95 -19.99 -2.22
N ASP A 197 3.06 -21.00 -1.37
CA ASP A 197 4.29 -21.21 -0.59
C ASP A 197 5.47 -21.53 -1.54
N GLU A 198 5.23 -22.21 -2.65
CA GLU A 198 6.23 -22.48 -3.70
C GLU A 198 6.76 -21.19 -4.34
N ASP A 199 5.89 -20.20 -4.62
CA ASP A 199 6.30 -18.90 -5.14
C ASP A 199 7.21 -18.17 -4.14
N ILE A 200 6.89 -18.24 -2.85
CA ILE A 200 7.68 -17.63 -1.79
C ILE A 200 9.03 -18.33 -1.65
N ASP A 201 9.05 -19.66 -1.62
CA ASP A 201 10.29 -20.45 -1.53
C ASP A 201 11.19 -20.22 -2.74
N LYS A 202 10.62 -20.18 -3.95
CA LYS A 202 11.35 -19.83 -5.18
C LYS A 202 11.97 -18.44 -5.10
N THR A 203 11.20 -17.47 -4.58
CA THR A 203 11.68 -16.09 -4.43
C THR A 203 12.82 -16.02 -3.40
N ILE A 204 12.70 -16.70 -2.27
CA ILE A 204 13.73 -16.76 -1.23
C ILE A 204 15.01 -17.40 -1.79
N ASN A 205 14.89 -18.47 -2.58
CA ASN A 205 16.04 -19.12 -3.20
C ASN A 205 16.76 -18.22 -4.21
N ALA A 206 16.02 -17.38 -4.93
CA ALA A 206 16.60 -16.41 -5.85
C ALA A 206 17.27 -15.22 -5.12
N ILE A 207 16.88 -14.90 -3.89
CA ILE A 207 17.49 -13.84 -3.08
C ILE A 207 18.84 -14.26 -2.50
N LYS A 208 19.04 -15.55 -2.20
CA LYS A 208 20.26 -16.12 -1.62
C LYS A 208 21.36 -16.27 -2.65
#